data_279c32d20c87d0540383decfd67106ff
#
_entry.id   279c32d20c87d0540383decfd67106ff
#
_cell.length_a   1.000
_cell.length_b   1.000
_cell.length_c   1.000
_cell.angle_alpha   90.00
_cell.angle_beta   90.00
_cell.angle_gamma   90.00
#
_symmetry.space_group_name_H-M   'P 1'
#
loop_
_entity.id
_entity.type
_entity.pdbx_description
1 polymer ?
#
loop_
_entity_poly.entity_id
_entity_poly.type
_entity_poly.pdbx_seq_one_letter_code
_entity_poly.pdbx_strand_id
1 'polypeptide(L)' 'MNRYIGQMLDDRYEILEVIGSGGMSVVYKAMCHKLHRYVAVQILREYTRPLRNNVQI' A
#
# COMPACT_ATOMS: atom_id res chain seq x y z
N MET A 1 -10.63 -1.62 -4.74
CA MET A 1 -9.27 -1.96 -5.11
C MET A 1 -8.37 -0.75 -5.22
N ASN A 2 -8.89 0.34 -5.76
CA ASN A 2 -8.08 1.53 -5.94
C ASN A 2 -8.24 2.54 -4.83
N ARG A 3 -8.80 2.10 -3.72
CA ARG A 3 -9.10 3.04 -2.64
C ARG A 3 -7.86 3.68 -2.03
N TYR A 4 -6.75 3.02 -2.15
CA TYR A 4 -5.53 3.56 -1.56
C TYR A 4 -4.77 4.51 -2.46
N ILE A 5 -5.10 4.50 -3.74
CA ILE A 5 -4.38 5.37 -4.67
C ILE A 5 -4.65 6.82 -4.31
N GLY A 6 -3.57 7.59 -4.20
CA GLY A 6 -3.68 8.98 -3.81
C GLY A 6 -3.56 9.22 -2.32
N GLN A 7 -3.55 8.15 -1.53
CA GLN A 7 -3.44 8.31 -0.09
C GLN A 7 -2.00 8.26 0.37
N MET A 8 -1.76 8.84 1.51
CA MET A 8 -0.45 8.83 2.14
C MET A 8 -0.50 7.88 3.33
N LEU A 9 0.31 6.84 3.29
CA LEU A 9 0.38 5.89 4.39
C LEU A 9 1.56 6.21 5.28
N ASP A 10 1.31 6.13 6.58
CA ASP A 10 2.36 6.34 7.57
C ASP A 10 3.09 7.65 7.34
N ASP A 11 2.38 8.59 6.76
CA ASP A 11 2.88 9.94 6.54
C ASP A 11 4.16 9.97 5.71
N ARG A 12 4.42 8.93 4.95
CA ARG A 12 5.63 8.87 4.13
C ARG A 12 5.47 8.18 2.80
N TYR A 13 4.46 7.32 2.65
CA TYR A 13 4.31 6.56 1.40
C TYR A 13 3.09 7.04 0.64
N GLU A 14 3.33 7.72 -0.44
CA GLU A 14 2.24 8.16 -1.29
C GLU A 14 1.92 7.06 -2.29
N ILE A 15 0.74 6.51 -2.22
CA ILE A 15 0.32 5.40 -3.07
C ILE A 15 0.00 5.91 -4.46
N LEU A 16 0.65 5.38 -5.47
CA LEU A 16 0.54 5.89 -6.82
C LEU A 16 -0.27 5.00 -7.74
N GLU A 17 0.00 3.70 -7.74
CA GLU A 17 -0.71 2.82 -8.66
C GLU A 17 -0.58 1.38 -8.21
N VAL A 18 -1.48 0.55 -8.69
CA VAL A 18 -1.44 -0.89 -8.44
C VAL A 18 -0.47 -1.50 -9.42
N ILE A 19 0.47 -2.29 -8.93
CA ILE A 19 1.40 -3.00 -9.80
C ILE A 19 1.25 -4.51 -9.71
N GLY A 20 0.43 -5.00 -8.79
CA GLY A 20 0.17 -6.42 -8.71
C GLY A 20 -0.96 -6.68 -7.73
N SER A 21 -1.65 -7.81 -7.91
CA SER A 21 -2.70 -8.17 -6.97
C SER A 21 -2.85 -9.67 -6.94
N GLY A 22 -3.22 -10.17 -5.80
CA GLY A 22 -3.51 -11.57 -5.60
C GLY A 22 -4.75 -11.71 -4.77
N GLY A 23 -5.00 -12.93 -4.31
CA GLY A 23 -6.19 -13.18 -3.53
C GLY A 23 -6.18 -12.47 -2.19
N MET A 24 -5.02 -12.38 -1.57
CA MET A 24 -4.92 -11.88 -0.20
C MET A 24 -4.27 -10.52 -0.10
N SER A 25 -3.71 -10.01 -1.16
CA SER A 25 -2.99 -8.75 -1.06
C SER A 25 -2.99 -8.01 -2.37
N VAL A 26 -2.66 -6.73 -2.26
CA VAL A 26 -2.46 -5.86 -3.42
C VAL A 26 -1.13 -5.18 -3.22
N VAL A 27 -0.34 -5.11 -4.28
CA VAL A 27 0.96 -4.46 -4.25
C VAL A 27 0.86 -3.16 -5.02
N TYR A 28 1.29 -2.10 -4.38
CA TYR A 28 1.24 -0.76 -4.96
C TYR A 28 2.64 -0.23 -5.18
N LYS A 29 2.78 0.59 -6.20
CA LYS A 29 3.94 1.43 -6.33
C LYS A 29 3.68 2.69 -5.51
N ALA A 30 4.64 3.07 -4.71
CA ALA A 30 4.50 4.24 -3.87
C ALA A 30 5.77 5.06 -3.89
N MET A 31 5.61 6.34 -3.64
CA MET A 31 6.77 7.22 -3.44
C MET A 31 7.02 7.32 -1.95
N CYS A 32 8.21 6.95 -1.53
CA CYS A 32 8.61 7.17 -0.15
C CYS A 32 9.20 8.56 -0.05
N HIS A 33 8.43 9.46 0.54
CA HIS A 33 8.86 10.86 0.59
C HIS A 33 10.03 11.08 1.54
N LYS A 34 10.19 10.16 2.46
CA LYS A 34 11.32 10.27 3.38
C LYS A 34 12.63 9.90 2.71
N LEU A 35 12.60 8.90 1.85
CA LEU A 35 13.80 8.45 1.16
C LEU A 35 13.90 9.00 -0.25
N HIS A 36 12.85 9.66 -0.73
CA HIS A 36 12.80 10.23 -2.07
C HIS A 36 13.00 9.18 -3.15
N ARG A 37 12.33 8.04 -3.00
CA ARG A 37 12.45 6.97 -3.98
C ARG A 37 11.18 6.15 -4.02
N TYR A 38 10.98 5.46 -5.12
CA TYR A 38 9.83 4.57 -5.25
C TYR A 38 10.06 3.28 -4.48
N VAL A 39 8.99 2.77 -3.93
CA VAL A 39 9.02 1.51 -3.21
C VAL A 39 7.77 0.73 -3.57
N ALA A 40 7.81 -0.57 -3.28
CA ALA A 40 6.63 -1.41 -3.43
C ALA A 40 6.01 -1.59 -2.05
N VAL A 41 4.72 -1.34 -1.96
CA VAL A 41 3.98 -1.46 -0.71
C VAL A 41 2.94 -2.55 -0.90
N GLN A 42 3.01 -3.58 -0.08
CA GLN A 42 2.06 -4.67 -0.12
C GLN A 42 1.06 -4.47 1.01
N ILE A 43 -0.22 -4.42 0.65
CA ILE A 43 -1.28 -4.27 1.63
C ILE A 43 -2.11 -5.53 1.61
N LEU A 44 -2.18 -6.19 2.75
CA LEU A 44 -2.95 -7.41 2.90
C LEU A 44 -4.42 -7.08 3.08
N ARG A 45 -5.26 -7.85 2.43
CA ARG A 45 -6.70 -7.69 2.57
C ARG A 45 -7.16 -8.25 3.89
N GLU A 46 -8.06 -7.52 4.51
CA GLU A 46 -8.64 -7.94 5.77
C GLU A 46 -10.09 -8.25 5.54
N TYR A 47 -10.45 -9.49 5.72
CA TYR A 47 -11.83 -9.89 5.52
C TYR A 47 -12.62 -9.93 6.80
N THR A 48 -12.03 -10.53 7.81
CA THR A 48 -12.78 -10.86 8.99
C THR A 48 -12.34 -10.13 10.22
N ARG A 49 -11.20 -9.54 10.18
CA ARG A 49 -10.61 -8.94 11.35
C ARG A 49 -9.96 -7.62 11.02
N PRO A 50 -10.73 -6.59 11.02
CA PRO A 50 -10.20 -5.29 10.63
C PRO A 50 -9.44 -4.61 11.77
N LEU A 51 -8.63 -5.34 12.46
CA LEU A 51 -7.94 -4.78 13.59
C LEU A 51 -6.90 -3.75 13.20
N ARG A 52 -6.21 -4.02 12.13
CA ARG A 52 -5.21 -3.09 11.64
C ARG A 52 -4.78 -3.54 10.26
N ASN A 53 -4.16 -2.62 9.58
CA ASN A 53 -3.62 -2.92 8.27
C ASN A 53 -2.22 -3.47 8.41
N ASN A 54 -1.93 -4.49 7.65
CA ASN A 54 -0.58 -5.03 7.57
C ASN A 54 0.04 -4.51 6.29
N VAL A 55 1.02 -3.66 6.47
CA VAL A 55 1.70 -3.03 5.34
C VAL A 55 3.15 -3.47 5.35
N GLN A 56 3.62 -3.93 4.22
CA GLN A 56 4.99 -4.37 4.04
C GLN A 56 5.61 -3.65 2.86
N ILE A 57 6.81 -3.22 3.04
CA ILE A 57 7.52 -2.45 2.02
C ILE A 57 8.66 -3.27 1.45
#